data_a74ef02e774bee2aeb61824c6f2855ea
#
_entry.id   a74ef02e774bee2aeb61824c6f2855ea
#
_cell.length_a   1.000
_cell.length_b   1.000
_cell.length_c   1.000
_cell.angle_alpha   90.00
_cell.angle_beta   90.00
_cell.angle_gamma   90.00
#
_symmetry.space_group_name_H-M   'P 1'
#
loop_
_entity.id
_entity.type
_entity.pdbx_description
1 polymer ?
#
loop_
_entity_poly.entity_id
_entity_poly.type
_entity_poly.pdbx_seq_one_letter_code
_entity_poly.pdbx_strand_id
1 'polypeptide(L)'
;MQLMLMVSELSEALEEYRHGRALDEIWYGENGKPEGIPVELADVLIRVFDMCGHHNLPLVRALTEKLAYNKTRPYRHGNKKA
;
A
#
# COMPACT_ATOMS: atom_id res chain seq x y z
N MET A 1 -16.75 -3.39 -3.87
CA MET A 1 -15.74 -4.30 -4.38
C MET A 1 -14.39 -3.96 -3.77
N GLN A 2 -13.76 -4.96 -3.19
CA GLN A 2 -12.60 -4.74 -2.35
C GLN A 2 -11.39 -4.18 -3.08
N LEU A 3 -11.16 -4.61 -4.30
CA LEU A 3 -10.03 -4.07 -5.06
C LEU A 3 -10.20 -2.59 -5.35
N MET A 4 -11.42 -2.16 -5.60
CA MET A 4 -11.66 -0.73 -5.84
C MET A 4 -11.47 0.09 -4.57
N LEU A 5 -11.74 -0.50 -3.41
CA LEU A 5 -11.49 0.20 -2.16
C LEU A 5 -10.01 0.45 -1.95
N MET A 6 -9.17 -0.51 -2.36
CA MET A 6 -7.74 -0.31 -2.31
C MET A 6 -7.30 0.83 -3.23
N VAL A 7 -7.87 0.90 -4.43
CA VAL A 7 -7.59 1.99 -5.35
C VAL A 7 -7.99 3.32 -4.74
N SER A 8 -9.15 3.34 -4.08
CA SER A 8 -9.63 4.55 -3.44
C SER A 8 -8.66 5.05 -2.37
N GLU A 9 -8.13 4.15 -1.55
CA GLU A 9 -7.18 4.55 -0.52
C GLU A 9 -5.90 5.11 -1.14
N LEU A 10 -5.42 4.48 -2.21
CA LEU A 10 -4.24 4.99 -2.89
C LEU A 10 -4.49 6.35 -3.54
N SER A 11 -5.70 6.55 -4.04
CA SER A 11 -6.08 7.86 -4.60
C SER A 11 -6.05 8.94 -3.53
N GLU A 12 -6.50 8.62 -2.33
CA GLU A 12 -6.48 9.59 -1.24
C GLU A 12 -5.05 9.93 -0.84
N ALA A 13 -4.16 8.93 -0.82
CA ALA A 13 -2.75 9.19 -0.54
C ALA A 13 -2.15 10.11 -1.59
N LEU A 14 -2.49 9.90 -2.85
CA LEU A 14 -1.99 10.74 -3.93
C LEU A 14 -2.47 12.18 -3.78
N GLU A 15 -3.75 12.36 -3.40
CA GLU A 15 -4.27 13.71 -3.20
C GLU A 15 -3.55 14.43 -2.06
N GLU A 16 -3.24 13.72 -0.99
CA GLU A 16 -2.51 14.34 0.10
C GLU A 16 -1.12 14.77 -0.33
N TYR A 17 -0.47 13.95 -1.13
CA TYR A 17 0.84 14.29 -1.66
C TYR A 17 0.75 15.52 -2.57
N ARG A 18 -0.26 15.58 -3.42
CA ARG A 18 -0.46 16.72 -4.31
C ARG A 18 -0.73 18.01 -3.56
N HIS A 19 -1.29 17.92 -2.36
CA HIS A 19 -1.56 19.09 -1.55
C HIS A 19 -0.40 19.43 -0.63
N GLY A 20 0.77 18.87 -0.86
CA GLY A 20 1.99 19.27 -0.18
C GLY A 20 2.30 18.54 1.10
N ARG A 21 1.58 17.48 1.42
CA ARG A 21 1.89 16.70 2.61
C ARG A 21 3.16 15.89 2.41
N ALA A 22 3.98 15.81 3.46
CA ALA A 22 5.19 15.00 3.39
C ALA A 22 4.81 13.52 3.39
N LEU A 23 5.63 12.70 2.73
CA LEU A 23 5.34 11.28 2.61
C LEU A 23 5.28 10.57 3.95
N ASP A 24 6.06 11.03 4.93
CA ASP A 24 6.13 10.37 6.22
C ASP A 24 5.30 11.06 7.31
N GLU A 25 4.49 12.03 6.93
CA GLU A 25 3.74 12.81 7.90
C GLU A 25 2.49 12.07 8.38
N ILE A 26 2.28 12.04 9.68
CA ILE A 26 1.05 11.52 10.27
C ILE A 26 0.52 12.61 11.19
N TRP A 27 -0.76 12.94 11.06
CA TRP A 27 -1.38 13.90 11.96
C TRP A 27 -2.71 13.31 12.43
N TYR A 28 -3.34 13.99 13.38
CA TYR A 28 -4.54 13.46 13.99
C TYR A 28 -5.67 14.45 13.86
N GLY A 29 -6.77 13.99 13.30
CA GLY A 29 -7.95 14.81 13.16
C GLY A 29 -8.84 14.76 14.39
N GLU A 30 -10.11 15.06 14.20
CA GLU A 30 -11.06 15.02 15.28
C GLU A 30 -11.15 13.63 15.88
N ASN A 31 -11.33 13.61 17.20
CA ASN A 31 -11.46 12.35 17.92
C ASN A 31 -10.23 11.45 17.82
N GLY A 32 -9.07 12.06 17.50
CA GLY A 32 -7.84 11.29 17.44
C GLY A 32 -7.70 10.42 16.22
N LYS A 33 -8.48 10.67 15.17
CA LYS A 33 -8.37 9.88 13.95
C LYS A 33 -7.03 10.12 13.27
N PRO A 34 -6.25 9.07 13.04
CA PRO A 34 -4.97 9.26 12.35
C PRO A 34 -5.19 9.53 10.87
N GLU A 35 -4.36 10.40 10.32
CA GLU A 35 -4.43 10.77 8.91
C GLU A 35 -3.03 10.94 8.34
N GLY A 36 -2.90 10.84 7.04
CA GLY A 36 -1.63 11.00 6.37
C GLY A 36 -1.40 9.89 5.37
N ILE A 37 -0.40 10.10 4.50
CA ILE A 37 -0.07 9.11 3.48
C ILE A 37 0.28 7.76 4.10
N PRO A 38 1.10 7.69 5.18
CA PRO A 38 1.37 6.40 5.79
C PRO A 38 0.10 5.70 6.29
N VAL A 39 -0.88 6.46 6.77
CA VAL A 39 -2.13 5.88 7.25
C VAL A 39 -2.94 5.32 6.09
N GLU A 40 -2.97 6.03 4.95
CA GLU A 40 -3.68 5.51 3.77
C GLU A 40 -3.03 4.22 3.28
N LEU A 41 -1.69 4.15 3.32
CA LEU A 41 -1.01 2.93 2.92
C LEU A 41 -1.31 1.79 3.89
N ALA A 42 -1.41 2.09 5.18
CA ALA A 42 -1.80 1.10 6.16
C ALA A 42 -3.22 0.57 5.87
N ASP A 43 -4.12 1.47 5.46
CA ASP A 43 -5.47 1.04 5.11
C ASP A 43 -5.46 0.11 3.90
N VAL A 44 -4.59 0.35 2.92
CA VAL A 44 -4.45 -0.56 1.79
C VAL A 44 -4.02 -1.94 2.27
N LEU A 45 -3.03 -2.00 3.17
CA LEU A 45 -2.57 -3.28 3.70
C LEU A 45 -3.67 -4.01 4.46
N ILE A 46 -4.43 -3.27 5.26
CA ILE A 46 -5.54 -3.87 6.00
C ILE A 46 -6.56 -4.46 5.03
N ARG A 47 -6.89 -3.73 3.97
CA ARG A 47 -7.84 -4.24 3.00
C ARG A 47 -7.30 -5.45 2.25
N VAL A 48 -5.98 -5.47 1.97
CA VAL A 48 -5.38 -6.64 1.34
C VAL A 48 -5.51 -7.87 2.25
N PHE A 49 -5.17 -7.71 3.54
CA PHE A 49 -5.27 -8.83 4.47
C PHE A 49 -6.72 -9.28 4.63
N ASP A 50 -7.65 -8.33 4.71
CA ASP A 50 -9.06 -8.68 4.85
C ASP A 50 -9.56 -9.46 3.65
N MET A 51 -9.21 -9.00 2.45
CA MET A 51 -9.63 -9.68 1.23
C MET A 51 -9.06 -11.09 1.16
N CYS A 52 -7.77 -11.23 1.46
CA CYS A 52 -7.13 -12.53 1.40
C CYS A 52 -7.71 -13.48 2.44
N GLY A 53 -8.01 -12.98 3.64
CA GLY A 53 -8.63 -13.81 4.65
C GLY A 53 -10.03 -14.22 4.29
N HIS A 54 -10.82 -13.26 3.78
CA HIS A 54 -12.21 -13.53 3.45
C HIS A 54 -12.34 -14.54 2.29
N HIS A 55 -11.49 -14.44 1.30
CA HIS A 55 -11.55 -15.30 0.13
C HIS A 55 -10.56 -16.46 0.17
N ASN A 56 -9.85 -16.59 1.29
CA ASN A 56 -8.90 -17.67 1.47
C ASN A 56 -7.82 -17.68 0.37
N LEU A 57 -7.27 -16.52 0.09
CA LEU A 57 -6.25 -16.38 -0.94
C LEU A 57 -4.86 -16.67 -0.35
N PRO A 58 -3.98 -17.35 -1.11
CA PRO A 58 -2.67 -17.74 -0.58
C PRO A 58 -1.66 -16.59 -0.67
N LEU A 59 -1.86 -15.56 0.14
CA LEU A 59 -1.03 -14.35 0.07
C LEU A 59 0.42 -14.62 0.44
N VAL A 60 0.66 -15.39 1.50
CA VAL A 60 2.04 -15.66 1.92
C VAL A 60 2.80 -16.41 0.85
N ARG A 61 2.16 -17.41 0.23
CA ARG A 61 2.78 -18.15 -0.85
C ARG A 61 3.10 -17.21 -2.02
N ALA A 62 2.13 -16.40 -2.41
CA ALA A 62 2.32 -15.49 -3.55
C ALA A 62 3.44 -14.49 -3.27
N LEU A 63 3.48 -13.97 -2.05
CA LEU A 63 4.52 -13.01 -1.67
C LEU A 63 5.90 -13.67 -1.70
N THR A 64 6.00 -14.87 -1.14
CA THR A 64 7.26 -15.59 -1.09
C THR A 64 7.79 -15.86 -2.48
N GLU A 65 6.90 -16.34 -3.38
CA GLU A 65 7.31 -16.64 -4.74
C GLU A 65 7.70 -15.38 -5.50
N LYS A 66 6.95 -14.30 -5.29
CA LYS A 66 7.25 -13.06 -6.01
C LYS A 66 8.56 -12.45 -5.56
N LEU A 67 8.82 -12.48 -4.26
CA LEU A 67 10.09 -11.96 -3.75
C LEU A 67 11.26 -12.77 -4.28
N ALA A 68 11.14 -14.09 -4.32
CA ALA A 68 12.19 -14.92 -4.86
C ALA A 68 12.44 -14.63 -6.32
N TYR A 69 11.36 -14.48 -7.10
CA TYR A 69 11.50 -14.17 -8.51
C TYR A 69 12.16 -12.80 -8.71
N ASN A 70 11.78 -11.81 -7.92
CA ASN A 70 12.34 -10.49 -8.05
C ASN A 70 13.86 -10.48 -7.80
N LYS A 71 14.34 -11.35 -6.93
CA LYS A 71 15.77 -11.42 -6.68
C LYS A 71 16.56 -11.92 -7.89
N THR A 72 15.92 -12.65 -8.78
CA THR A 72 16.62 -13.19 -9.94
C THR A 72 16.65 -12.22 -11.12
N ARG A 73 15.92 -11.11 -11.03
CA ARG A 73 15.83 -10.18 -12.15
C ARG A 73 16.90 -9.12 -12.08
N PRO A 74 17.38 -8.65 -13.24
CA PRO A 74 18.33 -7.56 -13.24
C PRO A 74 17.70 -6.36 -12.59
N TYR A 75 18.51 -5.65 -11.78
CA TYR A 75 17.93 -4.61 -11.02
C TYR A 75 17.54 -3.41 -11.77
N ARG A 76 17.83 -3.21 -12.91
CA ARG A 76 17.60 -2.00 -13.46
C ARG A 76 16.24 -1.60 -13.49
N HIS A 77 15.35 -2.50 -13.44
CA HIS A 77 14.06 -2.02 -13.46
C HIS A 77 13.76 -1.39 -12.19
N GLY A 78 14.50 -1.63 -11.27
CA GLY A 78 14.35 -0.90 -10.14
C GLY A 78 15.39 0.07 -10.10
N ASN A 79 16.30 -0.16 -10.78
CA ASN A 79 17.33 0.61 -10.61
C ASN A 79 17.73 1.37 -11.70
N LYS A 80 17.51 1.19 -12.48
CA LYS A 80 17.86 1.78 -13.21
C LYS A 80 18.09 2.87 -13.04
N LYS A 81 18.73 2.84 -12.72
CA LYS A 81 18.92 3.52 -12.16
C LYS A 81 18.66 4.15 -12.22
N ALA A 82 18.60 3.70 -12.37
CA ALA A 82 18.19 3.92 -12.21
C ALA A 82 17.92 3.86 -12.06
#